data_65211639378946ad7871fb41c3ca42db
#
_entry.id   65211639378946ad7871fb41c3ca42db
#
_cell.length_a   1.000
_cell.length_b   1.000
_cell.length_c   1.000
_cell.angle_alpha   90.00
_cell.angle_beta   90.00
_cell.angle_gamma   90.00
#
_symmetry.space_group_name_H-M   'P 1'
#
loop_
_entity.id
_entity.type
_entity.pdbx_description
1 polymer ?
#
loop_
_entity_poly.entity_id
_entity_poly.type
_entity_poly.pdbx_seq_one_letter_code
_entity_poly.pdbx_strand_id
1 'polypeptide(L)'
;AFVLCNPHNPIGKVLTREEMLRLSDLAAKYNVRIFSDEIHAPFVYQGHTHVPFASINRQTAMQAFTSTSASKSFNIPGTKCAQVILTNPDDLELWMRNAEWSEHQTATGAIATTAAYDGGAAWFEGVMAYIERNIALVNEQMRTRFAKVRYVEPQGTYIAWLDFSSLGIDDPADYFFKK
;
A
#
# COMPACT_ATOMS: atom_id res chain seq x y z
N ALA A 1 -17.87 2.42 -6.15
CA ALA A 1 -16.50 1.89 -6.22
C ALA A 1 -16.12 1.26 -4.87
N PHE A 2 -15.17 0.36 -4.91
CA PHE A 2 -14.52 -0.22 -3.73
C PHE A 2 -13.04 0.19 -3.73
N VAL A 3 -12.54 0.66 -2.58
CA VAL A 3 -11.12 1.01 -2.42
C VAL A 3 -10.38 -0.21 -1.88
N LEU A 4 -9.48 -0.74 -2.68
CA LEU A 4 -8.59 -1.85 -2.37
C LEU A 4 -7.20 -1.31 -2.03
N CYS A 5 -6.84 -1.27 -0.76
CA CYS A 5 -5.48 -0.95 -0.33
C CYS A 5 -4.66 -2.25 -0.20
N ASN A 6 -3.67 -2.45 -1.06
CA ASN A 6 -2.86 -3.68 -1.06
C ASN A 6 -1.40 -3.42 -1.48
N PRO A 7 -0.41 -3.65 -0.61
CA PRO A 7 -0.46 -4.08 0.79
C PRO A 7 -1.29 -3.15 1.69
N HIS A 8 -1.99 -3.72 2.68
CA HIS A 8 -3.01 -3.01 3.42
C HIS A 8 -2.45 -2.15 4.56
N ASN A 9 -2.66 -0.85 4.49
CA ASN A 9 -2.42 0.08 5.59
C ASN A 9 -3.70 0.17 6.46
N PRO A 10 -3.64 -0.07 7.80
CA PRO A 10 -2.42 -0.15 8.62
C PRO A 10 -1.94 -1.56 8.99
N ILE A 11 -2.68 -2.61 8.67
CA ILE A 11 -2.47 -3.96 9.25
C ILE A 11 -1.35 -4.77 8.57
N GLY A 12 -0.77 -4.27 7.49
CA GLY A 12 0.35 -4.90 6.80
C GLY A 12 0.01 -6.20 6.06
N LYS A 13 -1.27 -6.51 5.84
CA LYS A 13 -1.66 -7.70 5.06
C LYS A 13 -1.33 -7.49 3.59
N VAL A 14 -0.77 -8.52 2.95
CA VAL A 14 -0.64 -8.64 1.50
C VAL A 14 -1.69 -9.65 1.02
N LEU A 15 -2.63 -9.18 0.20
CA LEU A 15 -3.69 -10.06 -0.32
C LEU A 15 -3.13 -11.06 -1.32
N THR A 16 -3.59 -12.30 -1.20
CA THR A 16 -3.25 -13.34 -2.16
C THR A 16 -4.00 -13.14 -3.48
N ARG A 17 -3.50 -13.79 -4.54
CA ARG A 17 -4.16 -13.80 -5.85
C ARG A 17 -5.59 -14.34 -5.75
N GLU A 18 -5.81 -15.37 -4.96
CA GLU A 18 -7.12 -16.00 -4.76
C GLU A 18 -8.09 -15.07 -4.02
N GLU A 19 -7.64 -14.34 -3.00
CA GLU A 19 -8.45 -13.35 -2.29
C GLU A 19 -8.87 -12.21 -3.24
N MET A 20 -7.95 -11.73 -4.07
CA MET A 20 -8.23 -10.69 -5.05
C MET A 20 -9.18 -11.16 -6.16
N LEU A 21 -9.09 -12.42 -6.60
CA LEU A 21 -10.04 -12.99 -7.55
C LEU A 21 -11.46 -13.06 -6.96
N ARG A 22 -11.61 -13.48 -5.70
CA ARG A 22 -12.93 -13.49 -5.02
C ARG A 22 -13.50 -12.08 -4.91
N LEU A 23 -12.67 -11.08 -4.62
CA LEU A 23 -13.07 -9.68 -4.61
C LEU A 23 -13.53 -9.23 -6.00
N SER A 24 -12.78 -9.59 -7.05
CA SER A 24 -13.12 -9.28 -8.44
C SER A 24 -14.46 -9.88 -8.85
N ASP A 25 -14.76 -11.12 -8.47
CA ASP A 25 -16.04 -11.78 -8.76
C ASP A 25 -17.22 -11.10 -8.04
N LEU A 26 -17.01 -10.69 -6.78
CA LEU A 26 -18.00 -9.89 -6.05
C LEU A 26 -18.22 -8.53 -6.72
N ALA A 27 -17.15 -7.86 -7.09
CA ALA A 27 -17.22 -6.57 -7.78
C ALA A 27 -17.95 -6.67 -9.12
N ALA A 28 -17.71 -7.74 -9.90
CA ALA A 28 -18.42 -8.01 -11.14
C ALA A 28 -19.92 -8.26 -10.89
N LYS A 29 -20.25 -9.09 -9.89
CA LYS A 29 -21.64 -9.42 -9.53
C LYS A 29 -22.46 -8.17 -9.19
N TYR A 30 -21.85 -7.18 -8.55
CA TYR A 30 -22.54 -5.96 -8.10
C TYR A 30 -22.22 -4.74 -8.95
N ASN A 31 -21.56 -4.91 -10.10
CA ASN A 31 -21.13 -3.83 -11.00
C ASN A 31 -20.34 -2.73 -10.27
N VAL A 32 -19.38 -3.14 -9.44
CA VAL A 32 -18.52 -2.24 -8.63
C VAL A 32 -17.17 -2.10 -9.29
N ARG A 33 -16.66 -0.87 -9.41
CA ARG A 33 -15.30 -0.59 -9.87
C ARG A 33 -14.32 -0.69 -8.68
N ILE A 34 -13.10 -1.10 -8.95
CA ILE A 34 -12.03 -1.25 -7.96
C ILE A 34 -11.02 -0.11 -8.13
N PHE A 35 -10.92 0.74 -7.11
CA PHE A 35 -9.79 1.66 -6.96
C PHE A 35 -8.69 0.92 -6.19
N SER A 36 -7.64 0.47 -6.91
CA SER A 36 -6.52 -0.25 -6.31
C SER A 36 -5.42 0.73 -5.89
N ASP A 37 -5.32 0.97 -4.59
CA ASP A 37 -4.22 1.74 -4.01
C ASP A 37 -3.06 0.79 -3.72
N GLU A 38 -2.04 0.88 -4.58
CA GLU A 38 -0.85 0.03 -4.55
C GLU A 38 0.42 0.81 -4.13
N ILE A 39 0.24 1.93 -3.44
CA ILE A 39 1.37 2.79 -3.02
C ILE A 39 2.37 2.06 -2.11
N HIS A 40 1.92 1.03 -1.39
CA HIS A 40 2.76 0.19 -0.55
C HIS A 40 3.31 -1.06 -1.26
N ALA A 41 3.04 -1.25 -2.56
CA ALA A 41 3.46 -2.43 -3.33
C ALA A 41 4.95 -2.79 -3.20
N PRO A 42 5.91 -1.83 -3.15
CA PRO A 42 7.32 -2.15 -2.97
C PRO A 42 7.66 -2.74 -1.59
N PHE A 43 6.87 -2.45 -0.55
CA PHE A 43 7.10 -2.91 0.82
C PHE A 43 6.46 -4.27 1.06
N VAL A 44 7.04 -5.32 0.50
CA VAL A 44 6.61 -6.71 0.73
C VAL A 44 7.79 -7.50 1.27
N TYR A 45 7.56 -8.20 2.39
CA TYR A 45 8.62 -8.90 3.11
C TYR A 45 8.85 -10.31 2.56
N GLN A 46 10.00 -10.86 2.91
CA GLN A 46 10.39 -12.20 2.47
C GLN A 46 9.29 -13.25 2.77
N GLY A 47 9.01 -14.10 1.78
CA GLY A 47 7.95 -15.12 1.87
C GLY A 47 6.58 -14.65 1.37
N HIS A 48 6.43 -13.36 1.04
CA HIS A 48 5.20 -12.80 0.47
C HIS A 48 5.46 -12.20 -0.92
N THR A 49 4.41 -12.04 -1.70
CA THR A 49 4.50 -11.47 -3.05
C THR A 49 3.29 -10.56 -3.30
N HIS A 50 3.56 -9.32 -3.65
CA HIS A 50 2.52 -8.43 -4.18
C HIS A 50 2.23 -8.80 -5.63
N VAL A 51 0.95 -8.96 -5.94
CA VAL A 51 0.46 -9.12 -7.32
C VAL A 51 -0.40 -7.90 -7.62
N PRO A 52 -0.04 -7.06 -8.63
CA PRO A 52 -0.87 -5.94 -9.00
C PRO A 52 -2.27 -6.41 -9.42
N PHE A 53 -3.32 -5.79 -8.87
CA PHE A 53 -4.69 -6.25 -9.09
C PHE A 53 -5.06 -6.32 -10.57
N ALA A 54 -4.73 -5.28 -11.32
CA ALA A 54 -5.00 -5.21 -12.76
C ALA A 54 -4.28 -6.28 -13.60
N SER A 55 -3.21 -6.91 -13.07
CA SER A 55 -2.40 -7.89 -13.81
C SER A 55 -2.92 -9.33 -13.71
N ILE A 56 -3.92 -9.60 -12.88
CA ILE A 56 -4.34 -10.96 -12.56
C ILE A 56 -5.01 -11.65 -13.76
N ASN A 57 -5.97 -10.98 -14.39
CA ASN A 57 -6.66 -11.44 -15.60
C ASN A 57 -7.38 -10.26 -16.29
N ARG A 58 -8.09 -10.56 -17.41
CA ARG A 58 -8.83 -9.53 -18.14
C ARG A 58 -9.95 -8.88 -17.33
N GLN A 59 -10.65 -9.63 -16.48
CA GLN A 59 -11.73 -9.09 -15.65
C GLN A 59 -11.18 -8.06 -14.67
N THR A 60 -10.12 -8.39 -13.94
CA THR A 60 -9.48 -7.45 -12.99
C THR A 60 -8.91 -6.23 -13.70
N ALA A 61 -8.31 -6.39 -14.90
CA ALA A 61 -7.82 -5.29 -15.71
C ALA A 61 -8.95 -4.31 -16.11
N MET A 62 -10.13 -4.83 -16.47
CA MET A 62 -11.27 -3.99 -16.86
C MET A 62 -11.98 -3.33 -15.67
N GLN A 63 -11.78 -3.84 -14.44
CA GLN A 63 -12.36 -3.28 -13.22
C GLN A 63 -11.46 -2.26 -12.54
N ALA A 64 -10.15 -2.31 -12.81
CA ALA A 64 -9.14 -1.59 -12.04
C ALA A 64 -9.00 -0.13 -12.45
N PHE A 65 -8.87 0.72 -11.44
CA PHE A 65 -8.28 2.03 -11.50
C PHE A 65 -7.14 2.01 -10.48
N THR A 66 -5.90 1.90 -10.92
CA THR A 66 -4.75 1.69 -10.03
C THR A 66 -4.01 3.00 -9.77
N SER A 67 -3.66 3.26 -8.51
CA SER A 67 -2.76 4.34 -8.14
C SER A 67 -1.52 3.84 -7.44
N THR A 68 -0.38 4.46 -7.73
CA THR A 68 0.90 4.21 -7.10
C THR A 68 1.76 5.46 -7.05
N SER A 69 2.87 5.42 -6.32
CA SER A 69 3.82 6.54 -6.22
C SER A 69 5.17 6.10 -5.65
N ALA A 70 6.24 6.74 -6.06
CA ALA A 70 7.55 6.64 -5.42
C ALA A 70 7.60 7.29 -4.02
N SER A 71 6.57 8.05 -3.64
CA SER A 71 6.59 8.90 -2.44
C SER A 71 6.80 8.12 -1.14
N LYS A 72 6.28 6.90 -1.03
CA LYS A 72 6.45 6.07 0.16
C LYS A 72 7.77 5.30 0.11
N SER A 73 8.03 4.60 -0.99
CA SER A 73 9.22 3.75 -1.14
C SER A 73 10.53 4.55 -1.09
N PHE A 74 10.52 5.78 -1.56
CA PHE A 74 11.73 6.63 -1.58
C PHE A 74 11.68 7.84 -0.63
N ASN A 75 10.69 7.87 0.27
CA ASN A 75 10.54 8.91 1.30
C ASN A 75 10.50 10.35 0.72
N ILE A 76 9.79 10.54 -0.39
CA ILE A 76 9.64 11.82 -1.09
C ILE A 76 8.18 12.33 -1.17
N PRO A 77 7.34 12.22 -0.11
CA PRO A 77 5.93 12.60 -0.20
C PRO A 77 5.72 14.11 -0.42
N GLY A 78 6.71 14.93 -0.05
CA GLY A 78 6.68 16.38 -0.24
C GLY A 78 6.73 16.81 -1.71
N THR A 79 7.20 15.95 -2.61
CA THR A 79 7.33 16.24 -4.05
C THR A 79 6.00 16.15 -4.81
N LYS A 80 4.94 15.56 -4.22
CA LYS A 80 3.58 15.53 -4.76
C LYS A 80 3.49 14.99 -6.19
N CYS A 81 3.94 13.75 -6.39
CA CYS A 81 3.84 13.05 -7.67
C CYS A 81 3.32 11.63 -7.44
N ALA A 82 2.28 11.26 -8.17
CA ALA A 82 1.70 9.93 -8.18
C ALA A 82 1.40 9.51 -9.62
N GLN A 83 1.27 8.22 -9.85
CA GLN A 83 0.92 7.64 -11.13
C GLN A 83 -0.46 6.99 -11.03
N VAL A 84 -1.25 7.17 -12.09
CA VAL A 84 -2.51 6.46 -12.31
C VAL A 84 -2.32 5.51 -13.49
N ILE A 85 -2.70 4.26 -13.30
CA ILE A 85 -2.60 3.21 -14.31
C ILE A 85 -4.02 2.79 -14.67
N LEU A 86 -4.42 3.05 -15.91
CA LEU A 86 -5.74 2.75 -16.46
C LEU A 86 -5.61 1.65 -17.51
N THR A 87 -6.08 0.48 -17.17
CA THR A 87 -6.03 -0.71 -18.05
C THR A 87 -7.32 -0.94 -18.83
N ASN A 88 -8.40 -0.24 -18.44
CA ASN A 88 -9.67 -0.20 -19.17
C ASN A 88 -9.64 0.98 -20.15
N PRO A 89 -9.82 0.76 -21.49
CA PRO A 89 -9.81 1.83 -22.49
C PRO A 89 -10.87 2.91 -22.26
N ASP A 90 -12.05 2.54 -21.77
CA ASP A 90 -13.14 3.49 -21.50
C ASP A 90 -12.76 4.45 -20.35
N ASP A 91 -12.05 3.95 -19.35
CA ASP A 91 -11.55 4.79 -18.26
C ASP A 91 -10.44 5.73 -18.74
N LEU A 92 -9.56 5.24 -19.60
CA LEU A 92 -8.51 6.06 -20.20
C LEU A 92 -9.13 7.20 -21.04
N GLU A 93 -10.14 6.89 -21.86
CA GLU A 93 -10.84 7.91 -22.66
C GLU A 93 -11.52 8.95 -21.75
N LEU A 94 -12.21 8.50 -20.69
CA LEU A 94 -12.86 9.38 -19.73
C LEU A 94 -11.85 10.25 -18.98
N TRP A 95 -10.71 9.68 -18.58
CA TRP A 95 -9.61 10.39 -17.94
C TRP A 95 -9.06 11.50 -18.83
N MET A 96 -8.75 11.18 -20.08
CA MET A 96 -8.20 12.15 -21.05
C MET A 96 -9.14 13.30 -21.34
N ARG A 97 -10.46 13.07 -21.33
CA ARG A 97 -11.46 14.16 -21.48
C ARG A 97 -11.50 15.10 -20.27
N ASN A 98 -11.06 14.66 -19.11
CA ASN A 98 -11.09 15.42 -17.87
C ASN A 98 -9.68 15.69 -17.31
N ALA A 99 -8.64 15.62 -18.16
CA ALA A 99 -7.24 15.67 -17.75
C ALA A 99 -6.84 16.97 -17.04
N GLU A 100 -7.53 18.08 -17.29
CA GLU A 100 -7.30 19.35 -16.59
C GLU A 100 -7.28 19.24 -15.06
N TRP A 101 -7.96 18.24 -14.50
CA TRP A 101 -8.01 17.99 -13.05
C TRP A 101 -6.86 17.12 -12.54
N SER A 102 -6.14 16.43 -13.43
CA SER A 102 -5.17 15.41 -13.07
C SER A 102 -3.70 15.81 -13.28
N GLU A 103 -3.44 16.91 -13.99
CA GLU A 103 -2.09 17.31 -14.39
C GLU A 103 -1.40 18.26 -13.42
N HIS A 104 -1.66 18.13 -12.12
CA HIS A 104 -1.09 19.01 -11.10
C HIS A 104 0.10 18.41 -10.35
N GLN A 105 0.89 17.56 -11.00
CA GLN A 105 2.17 17.16 -10.45
C GLN A 105 3.16 18.33 -10.44
N THR A 106 4.01 18.40 -9.45
CA THR A 106 5.11 19.37 -9.46
C THR A 106 6.22 18.90 -10.42
N ALA A 107 6.89 19.82 -11.12
CA ALA A 107 8.03 19.48 -11.98
C ALA A 107 9.14 18.76 -11.16
N THR A 108 9.39 19.21 -9.94
CA THR A 108 10.32 18.56 -9.00
C THR A 108 9.87 17.16 -8.63
N GLY A 109 8.56 16.92 -8.53
CA GLY A 109 7.99 15.60 -8.25
C GLY A 109 8.23 14.61 -9.37
N ALA A 110 8.03 15.03 -10.62
CA ALA A 110 8.30 14.19 -11.79
C ALA A 110 9.79 13.82 -11.87
N ILE A 111 10.68 14.80 -11.74
CA ILE A 111 12.14 14.58 -11.76
C ILE A 111 12.58 13.65 -10.62
N ALA A 112 12.10 13.89 -9.39
CA ALA A 112 12.46 13.07 -8.24
C ALA A 112 11.95 11.62 -8.37
N THR A 113 10.74 11.43 -8.89
CA THR A 113 10.16 10.10 -9.14
C THR A 113 10.95 9.34 -10.19
N THR A 114 11.30 9.99 -11.31
CA THR A 114 12.15 9.39 -12.36
C THR A 114 13.50 8.98 -11.80
N ALA A 115 14.19 9.87 -11.11
CA ALA A 115 15.49 9.58 -10.51
C ALA A 115 15.41 8.43 -9.48
N ALA A 116 14.33 8.37 -8.69
CA ALA A 116 14.11 7.30 -7.73
C ALA A 116 13.93 5.93 -8.40
N TYR A 117 13.15 5.86 -9.46
CA TYR A 117 12.94 4.59 -10.19
C TYR A 117 14.17 4.17 -11.00
N ASP A 118 14.90 5.11 -11.59
CA ASP A 118 16.07 4.80 -12.43
C ASP A 118 17.29 4.41 -11.60
N GLY A 119 17.49 5.03 -10.44
CA GLY A 119 18.75 4.87 -9.67
C GLY A 119 18.58 4.46 -8.20
N GLY A 120 17.36 4.35 -7.68
CA GLY A 120 17.10 4.18 -6.26
C GLY A 120 17.08 2.75 -5.74
N ALA A 121 17.24 1.72 -6.58
CA ALA A 121 17.06 0.31 -6.21
C ALA A 121 17.93 -0.10 -5.00
N ALA A 122 19.24 0.13 -5.06
CA ALA A 122 20.16 -0.24 -3.99
C ALA A 122 19.86 0.48 -2.66
N TRP A 123 19.42 1.73 -2.72
CA TRP A 123 18.98 2.46 -1.53
C TRP A 123 17.73 1.81 -0.93
N PHE A 124 16.76 1.47 -1.76
CA PHE A 124 15.51 0.84 -1.30
C PHE A 124 15.75 -0.56 -0.72
N GLU A 125 16.63 -1.37 -1.30
CA GLU A 125 17.06 -2.66 -0.73
C GLU A 125 17.64 -2.48 0.69
N GLY A 126 18.47 -1.46 0.88
CA GLY A 126 18.97 -1.10 2.21
C GLY A 126 17.88 -0.71 3.20
N VAL A 127 16.87 0.04 2.74
CA VAL A 127 15.69 0.40 3.55
C VAL A 127 14.90 -0.84 3.93
N MET A 128 14.63 -1.76 2.99
CA MET A 128 13.90 -3.00 3.26
C MET A 128 14.63 -3.86 4.30
N ALA A 129 15.93 -4.05 4.15
CA ALA A 129 16.73 -4.79 5.13
C ALA A 129 16.71 -4.13 6.52
N TYR A 130 16.65 -2.79 6.59
CA TYR A 130 16.53 -2.08 7.86
C TYR A 130 15.17 -2.29 8.51
N ILE A 131 14.09 -2.18 7.73
CA ILE A 131 12.72 -2.38 8.22
C ILE A 131 12.51 -3.81 8.70
N GLU A 132 13.00 -4.82 7.99
CA GLU A 132 12.90 -6.23 8.40
C GLU A 132 13.61 -6.49 9.74
N ARG A 133 14.77 -5.87 9.98
CA ARG A 133 15.41 -5.93 11.30
C ARG A 133 14.55 -5.29 12.39
N ASN A 134 13.89 -4.17 12.11
CA ASN A 134 12.99 -3.54 13.06
C ASN A 134 11.76 -4.41 13.35
N ILE A 135 11.21 -5.08 12.36
CA ILE A 135 10.09 -6.03 12.55
C ILE A 135 10.51 -7.18 13.47
N ALA A 136 11.69 -7.76 13.25
CA ALA A 136 12.21 -8.81 14.11
C ALA A 136 12.37 -8.33 15.57
N LEU A 137 12.85 -7.10 15.76
CA LEU A 137 12.94 -6.49 17.09
C LEU A 137 11.55 -6.30 17.73
N VAL A 138 10.58 -5.76 16.98
CA VAL A 138 9.20 -5.58 17.47
C VAL A 138 8.59 -6.93 17.84
N ASN A 139 8.73 -7.95 17.00
CA ASN A 139 8.26 -9.32 17.28
C ASN A 139 8.80 -9.86 18.60
N GLU A 140 10.10 -9.70 18.82
CA GLU A 140 10.74 -10.13 20.07
C GLU A 140 10.21 -9.37 21.28
N GLN A 141 10.09 -8.04 21.20
CA GLN A 141 9.57 -7.21 22.29
C GLN A 141 8.11 -7.56 22.60
N MET A 142 7.26 -7.73 21.59
CA MET A 142 5.85 -8.12 21.80
C MET A 142 5.75 -9.47 22.50
N ARG A 143 6.55 -10.44 22.08
CA ARG A 143 6.55 -11.79 22.68
C ARG A 143 7.06 -11.80 24.12
N THR A 144 8.10 -11.02 24.43
CA THR A 144 8.81 -11.10 25.72
C THR A 144 8.33 -10.09 26.76
N ARG A 145 7.95 -8.89 26.36
CA ARG A 145 7.61 -7.79 27.27
C ARG A 145 6.16 -7.37 27.22
N PHE A 146 5.52 -7.49 26.05
CA PHE A 146 4.18 -6.97 25.79
C PHE A 146 3.19 -8.05 25.38
N ALA A 147 3.31 -9.24 25.95
CA ALA A 147 2.49 -10.41 25.60
C ALA A 147 0.97 -10.21 25.70
N LYS A 148 0.51 -9.17 26.44
CA LYS A 148 -0.91 -8.80 26.50
C LYS A 148 -1.36 -7.88 25.36
N VAL A 149 -0.43 -7.26 24.61
CA VAL A 149 -0.73 -6.44 23.44
C VAL A 149 -0.87 -7.37 22.25
N ARG A 150 -1.97 -7.26 21.52
CA ARG A 150 -2.16 -8.05 20.31
C ARG A 150 -1.38 -7.41 19.18
N TYR A 151 -0.50 -8.20 18.58
CA TYR A 151 0.28 -7.83 17.42
C TYR A 151 0.32 -8.98 16.42
N VAL A 152 0.12 -8.66 15.16
CA VAL A 152 0.28 -9.59 14.04
C VAL A 152 1.43 -9.05 13.20
N GLU A 153 2.43 -9.89 12.94
CA GLU A 153 3.54 -9.54 12.09
C GLU A 153 3.06 -9.13 10.71
N PRO A 154 3.45 -7.94 10.21
CA PRO A 154 3.03 -7.49 8.90
C PRO A 154 3.71 -8.29 7.78
N GLN A 155 2.99 -8.51 6.70
CA GLN A 155 3.48 -9.12 5.46
C GLN A 155 4.04 -8.09 4.49
N GLY A 156 3.73 -6.82 4.73
CA GLY A 156 4.15 -5.67 3.95
C GLY A 156 3.90 -4.36 4.70
N THR A 157 4.13 -3.23 4.05
CA THR A 157 4.14 -1.87 4.59
C THR A 157 5.32 -1.64 5.55
N TYR A 158 5.41 -0.46 6.18
CA TYR A 158 6.39 -0.15 7.23
C TYR A 158 5.70 0.21 8.55
N ILE A 159 4.48 -0.29 8.75
CA ILE A 159 3.60 0.05 9.88
C ILE A 159 3.52 -1.14 10.82
N ALA A 160 3.74 -0.90 12.12
CA ALA A 160 3.43 -1.83 13.18
C ALA A 160 2.07 -1.48 13.78
N TRP A 161 1.07 -2.33 13.62
CA TRP A 161 -0.26 -2.15 14.18
C TRP A 161 -0.40 -2.89 15.51
N LEU A 162 -0.59 -2.15 16.59
CA LEU A 162 -0.66 -2.68 17.95
C LEU A 162 -2.08 -2.50 18.49
N ASP A 163 -2.70 -3.58 18.94
CA ASP A 163 -4.03 -3.57 19.55
C ASP A 163 -3.90 -3.66 21.08
N PHE A 164 -4.29 -2.58 21.75
CA PHE A 164 -4.24 -2.41 23.20
C PHE A 164 -5.58 -2.70 23.89
N SER A 165 -6.58 -3.19 23.19
CA SER A 165 -7.93 -3.43 23.74
C SER A 165 -7.92 -4.36 24.97
N SER A 166 -7.00 -5.34 25.00
CA SER A 166 -6.81 -6.26 26.11
C SER A 166 -6.31 -5.60 27.40
N LEU A 167 -5.82 -4.37 27.35
CA LEU A 167 -5.33 -3.60 28.50
C LEU A 167 -6.39 -2.64 29.06
N GLY A 168 -7.60 -2.60 28.49
CA GLY A 168 -8.66 -1.70 28.91
C GLY A 168 -8.35 -0.23 28.65
N ILE A 169 -7.53 0.06 27.62
CA ILE A 169 -7.22 1.42 27.18
C ILE A 169 -8.20 1.78 26.06
N ASP A 170 -9.17 2.63 26.35
CA ASP A 170 -10.25 3.00 25.42
C ASP A 170 -9.73 3.83 24.23
N ASP A 171 -8.82 4.76 24.50
CA ASP A 171 -8.16 5.57 23.47
C ASP A 171 -6.62 5.47 23.61
N PRO A 172 -5.98 4.51 22.94
CA PRO A 172 -4.52 4.35 23.02
C PRO A 172 -3.76 5.56 22.48
N ALA A 173 -4.26 6.24 21.45
CA ALA A 173 -3.60 7.40 20.86
C ALA A 173 -3.51 8.55 21.88
N ASP A 174 -4.63 8.90 22.50
CA ASP A 174 -4.68 9.94 23.55
C ASP A 174 -3.87 9.52 24.79
N TYR A 175 -3.99 8.27 25.21
CA TYR A 175 -3.25 7.73 26.36
C TYR A 175 -1.73 7.87 26.19
N PHE A 176 -1.18 7.44 25.05
CA PHE A 176 0.27 7.51 24.80
C PHE A 176 0.75 8.91 24.42
N PHE A 177 -0.12 9.75 23.86
CA PHE A 177 0.23 11.16 23.58
C PHE A 177 0.44 11.97 24.87
N LYS A 178 -0.28 11.65 25.95
CA LYS A 178 -0.22 12.37 27.24
C LYS A 178 0.88 11.86 28.19
N LYS A 179 1.57 10.79 27.85
CA LYS A 179 2.65 10.18 28.67
C LYS A 179 4.02 10.53 28.15
#